data_20d88cf4c12dd120cc1ed254b95a6b4b
#
_entry.id   20d88cf4c12dd120cc1ed254b95a6b4b
#
_cell.length_a   1.000
_cell.length_b   1.000
_cell.length_c   1.000
_cell.angle_alpha   90.00
_cell.angle_beta   90.00
_cell.angle_gamma   90.00
#
_symmetry.space_group_name_H-M   'P 1'
#
loop_
_entity.id
_entity.type
_entity.pdbx_description
1 polymer ?
#
loop_
_entity_poly.entity_id
_entity_poly.type
_entity_poly.pdbx_seq_one_letter_code
_entity_poly.pdbx_strand_id
1 'polypeptide(L)'
;MEKFFDYIDSSLPDNPQDKNMYKYKRALLDEMESRAFELEKRGLTDENVVADLVIGEHPDLKEDYNRYLLDLNAKDKCRRFIISNIVGSIGYILAIVVLYLLFSKSTHLWSMTWAFLVDGILLWLVYLLSIGVRSFSKKKRAFTTLYWKVTAL
;
A
#
# COMPACT_ATOMS: atom_id res chain seq x y z
N MET A 1 -26.42 -6.96 16.13
CA MET A 1 -24.97 -6.98 16.42
C MET A 1 -24.39 -8.39 16.54
N GLU A 2 -24.98 -9.29 17.29
CA GLU A 2 -24.54 -10.69 17.45
C GLU A 2 -24.42 -11.43 16.10
N LYS A 3 -25.36 -11.22 15.17
CA LYS A 3 -25.34 -11.80 13.83
C LYS A 3 -24.11 -11.42 12.99
N PHE A 4 -23.61 -10.18 13.10
CA PHE A 4 -22.41 -9.77 12.36
C PHE A 4 -21.16 -10.48 12.89
N PHE A 5 -21.07 -10.62 14.19
CA PHE A 5 -19.97 -11.32 14.85
C PHE A 5 -19.94 -12.80 14.43
N ASP A 6 -21.08 -13.48 14.50
CA ASP A 6 -21.22 -14.88 14.09
C ASP A 6 -20.89 -15.09 12.60
N TYR A 7 -21.34 -14.17 11.74
CA TYR A 7 -21.02 -14.22 10.32
C TYR A 7 -19.52 -14.05 10.05
N ILE A 8 -18.88 -13.07 10.67
CA ILE A 8 -17.45 -12.80 10.51
C ILE A 8 -16.62 -13.99 11.03
N ASP A 9 -16.97 -14.54 12.19
CA ASP A 9 -16.24 -15.66 12.78
C ASP A 9 -16.42 -16.97 12.02
N SER A 10 -17.61 -17.23 11.50
CA SER A 10 -17.86 -18.40 10.66
C SER A 10 -17.12 -18.34 9.32
N SER A 11 -17.02 -17.14 8.74
CA SER A 11 -16.38 -16.92 7.44
C SER A 11 -14.86 -16.82 7.53
N LEU A 12 -14.35 -16.26 8.62
CA LEU A 12 -12.92 -16.06 8.88
C LEU A 12 -12.54 -16.67 10.22
N PRO A 13 -12.21 -17.98 10.27
CA PRO A 13 -11.85 -18.66 11.50
C PRO A 13 -10.61 -18.01 12.15
N ASP A 14 -10.62 -17.93 13.47
CA ASP A 14 -9.56 -17.28 14.23
C ASP A 14 -8.20 -17.95 14.01
N ASN A 15 -7.23 -17.14 13.58
CA ASN A 15 -5.83 -17.51 13.57
C ASN A 15 -5.07 -16.62 14.58
N PRO A 16 -4.73 -17.14 15.77
CA PRO A 16 -4.10 -16.33 16.82
C PRO A 16 -2.71 -15.79 16.44
N GLN A 17 -2.11 -16.33 15.39
CA GLN A 17 -0.82 -15.83 14.87
C GLN A 17 -0.97 -14.67 13.90
N ASP A 18 -2.17 -14.41 13.38
CA ASP A 18 -2.41 -13.36 12.39
C ASP A 18 -2.99 -12.09 13.00
N LYS A 19 -2.10 -11.20 13.42
CA LYS A 19 -2.48 -9.88 13.97
C LYS A 19 -3.26 -9.01 12.97
N ASN A 20 -3.10 -9.24 11.67
CA ASN A 20 -3.78 -8.46 10.63
C ASN A 20 -5.23 -8.91 10.49
N MET A 21 -5.50 -10.22 10.68
CA MET A 21 -6.85 -10.76 10.68
C MET A 21 -7.70 -10.15 11.80
N TYR A 22 -7.16 -10.05 13.01
CA TYR A 22 -7.87 -9.42 14.11
C TYR A 22 -8.21 -7.95 13.85
N LYS A 23 -7.25 -7.19 13.28
CA LYS A 23 -7.49 -5.80 12.90
C LYS A 23 -8.54 -5.67 11.80
N TYR A 24 -8.49 -6.56 10.82
CA TYR A 24 -9.46 -6.59 9.72
C TYR A 24 -10.86 -6.91 10.23
N LYS A 25 -11.03 -7.96 11.05
CA LYS A 25 -12.33 -8.34 11.65
C LYS A 25 -12.94 -7.17 12.41
N ARG A 26 -12.14 -6.47 13.22
CA ARG A 26 -12.63 -5.32 13.99
C ARG A 26 -13.05 -4.17 13.10
N ALA A 27 -12.25 -3.82 12.10
CA ALA A 27 -12.59 -2.75 11.16
C ALA A 27 -13.85 -3.09 10.35
N LEU A 28 -14.01 -4.36 9.94
CA LEU A 28 -15.17 -4.84 9.23
C LEU A 28 -16.43 -4.79 10.11
N LEU A 29 -16.32 -5.17 11.38
CA LEU A 29 -17.43 -5.08 12.34
C LEU A 29 -17.89 -3.63 12.51
N ASP A 30 -16.94 -2.71 12.73
CA ASP A 30 -17.23 -1.27 12.86
C ASP A 30 -17.90 -0.72 11.57
N GLU A 31 -17.49 -1.18 10.38
CA GLU A 31 -18.09 -0.82 9.09
C GLU A 31 -19.53 -1.36 8.96
N MET A 32 -19.76 -2.64 9.27
CA MET A 32 -21.07 -3.27 9.22
C MET A 32 -22.06 -2.62 10.20
N GLU A 33 -21.60 -2.30 11.42
CA GLU A 33 -22.44 -1.59 12.41
C GLU A 33 -22.78 -0.17 11.95
N SER A 34 -21.83 0.56 11.38
CA SER A 34 -22.07 1.90 10.81
C SER A 34 -23.08 1.84 9.68
N ARG A 35 -22.97 0.83 8.83
CA ARG A 35 -23.89 0.62 7.70
C ARG A 35 -25.30 0.25 8.16
N ALA A 36 -25.43 -0.62 9.17
CA ALA A 36 -26.70 -0.94 9.78
C ALA A 36 -27.40 0.31 10.35
N PHE A 37 -26.65 1.13 11.07
CA PHE A 37 -27.18 2.39 11.61
C PHE A 37 -27.64 3.38 10.51
N GLU A 38 -26.96 3.44 9.36
CA GLU A 38 -27.41 4.24 8.23
C GLU A 38 -28.74 3.73 7.65
N LEU A 39 -28.92 2.41 7.55
CA LEU A 39 -30.14 1.79 7.05
C LEU A 39 -31.32 2.02 8.00
N GLU A 40 -31.09 1.92 9.30
CA GLU A 40 -32.10 2.25 10.33
C GLU A 40 -32.55 3.72 10.24
N LYS A 41 -31.62 4.65 10.05
CA LYS A 41 -31.95 6.07 9.84
C LYS A 41 -32.80 6.31 8.58
N ARG A 42 -32.69 5.45 7.57
CA ARG A 42 -33.50 5.51 6.35
C ARG A 42 -34.89 4.88 6.50
N GLY A 43 -35.22 4.39 7.70
CA GLY A 43 -36.57 3.88 8.04
C GLY A 43 -36.70 2.37 8.00
N LEU A 44 -35.60 1.61 7.84
CA LEU A 44 -35.60 0.16 7.98
C LEU A 44 -35.50 -0.18 9.48
N THR A 45 -36.64 -0.53 10.08
CA THR A 45 -36.75 -0.78 11.53
C THR A 45 -36.60 -2.26 11.91
N ASP A 46 -36.62 -3.18 10.94
CA ASP A 46 -36.44 -4.61 11.19
C ASP A 46 -34.94 -4.96 11.23
N GLU A 47 -34.46 -5.21 12.45
CA GLU A 47 -33.05 -5.53 12.72
C GLU A 47 -32.55 -6.76 11.92
N ASN A 48 -33.45 -7.75 11.69
CA ASN A 48 -33.04 -8.94 10.94
C ASN A 48 -32.88 -8.63 9.45
N VAL A 49 -33.77 -7.82 8.88
CA VAL A 49 -33.69 -7.39 7.46
C VAL A 49 -32.46 -6.51 7.24
N VAL A 50 -32.17 -5.60 8.18
CA VAL A 50 -30.97 -4.75 8.15
C VAL A 50 -29.70 -5.60 8.19
N ALA A 51 -29.65 -6.58 9.11
CA ALA A 51 -28.50 -7.46 9.22
C ALA A 51 -28.26 -8.28 7.96
N ASP A 52 -29.30 -8.88 7.38
CA ASP A 52 -29.20 -9.69 6.17
C ASP A 52 -28.78 -8.85 4.95
N LEU A 53 -29.23 -7.60 4.85
CA LEU A 53 -28.82 -6.67 3.79
C LEU A 53 -27.32 -6.32 3.91
N VAL A 54 -26.86 -5.98 5.11
CA VAL A 54 -25.46 -5.63 5.35
C VAL A 54 -24.54 -6.83 5.11
N ILE A 55 -24.92 -8.03 5.56
CA ILE A 55 -24.18 -9.28 5.29
C ILE A 55 -24.12 -9.55 3.79
N GLY A 56 -25.22 -9.29 3.06
CA GLY A 56 -25.27 -9.45 1.61
C GLY A 56 -24.35 -8.50 0.83
N GLU A 57 -23.97 -7.37 1.40
CA GLU A 57 -22.98 -6.46 0.81
C GLU A 57 -21.53 -7.06 0.84
N HIS A 58 -21.28 -8.07 1.70
CA HIS A 58 -19.97 -8.72 1.89
C HIS A 58 -20.04 -10.25 1.64
N PRO A 59 -20.28 -10.71 0.42
CA PRO A 59 -20.54 -12.13 0.13
C PRO A 59 -19.32 -13.03 0.28
N ASP A 60 -18.09 -12.52 0.12
CA ASP A 60 -16.85 -13.30 0.18
C ASP A 60 -15.78 -12.59 1.02
N LEU A 61 -15.89 -12.74 2.34
CA LEU A 61 -14.93 -12.15 3.29
C LEU A 61 -13.50 -12.69 3.14
N LYS A 62 -13.32 -13.91 2.60
CA LYS A 62 -11.97 -14.45 2.38
C LYS A 62 -11.27 -13.74 1.23
N GLU A 63 -11.99 -13.44 0.15
CA GLU A 63 -11.43 -12.70 -0.96
C GLU A 63 -11.12 -11.25 -0.54
N ASP A 64 -12.01 -10.61 0.20
CA ASP A 64 -11.84 -9.26 0.71
C ASP A 64 -10.66 -9.17 1.68
N TYR A 65 -10.48 -10.16 2.57
CA TYR A 65 -9.32 -10.25 3.44
C TYR A 65 -8.02 -10.43 2.65
N ASN A 66 -8.02 -11.27 1.60
CA ASN A 66 -6.84 -11.43 0.74
C ASN A 66 -6.48 -10.13 0.01
N ARG A 67 -7.47 -9.37 -0.46
CA ARG A 67 -7.26 -8.04 -1.06
C ARG A 67 -6.67 -7.06 -0.05
N TYR A 68 -7.20 -7.04 1.17
CA TYR A 68 -6.68 -6.23 2.27
C TYR A 68 -5.21 -6.55 2.57
N LEU A 69 -4.82 -7.83 2.62
CA LEU A 69 -3.43 -8.25 2.80
C LEU A 69 -2.52 -7.80 1.63
N LEU A 70 -3.01 -7.87 0.40
CA LEU A 70 -2.26 -7.39 -0.77
C LEU A 70 -2.03 -5.88 -0.69
N ASP A 71 -3.03 -5.12 -0.28
CA ASP A 71 -2.92 -3.66 -0.11
C ASP A 71 -1.96 -3.28 1.03
N LEU A 72 -2.01 -3.98 2.16
CA LEU A 72 -1.05 -3.80 3.25
C LEU A 72 0.38 -4.04 2.80
N ASN A 73 0.61 -5.16 2.09
CA ASN A 73 1.93 -5.50 1.56
C ASN A 73 2.42 -4.46 0.54
N ALA A 74 1.51 -3.92 -0.28
CA ALA A 74 1.84 -2.85 -1.24
C ALA A 74 2.22 -1.55 -0.53
N LYS A 75 1.46 -1.15 0.50
CA LYS A 75 1.75 0.02 1.34
C LYS A 75 3.09 -0.12 2.07
N ASP A 76 3.37 -1.27 2.66
CA ASP A 76 4.63 -1.54 3.35
C ASP A 76 5.83 -1.50 2.40
N LYS A 77 5.70 -2.07 1.20
CA LYS A 77 6.75 -1.98 0.18
C LYS A 77 7.00 -0.53 -0.24
N CYS A 78 5.94 0.25 -0.46
CA CYS A 78 6.04 1.65 -0.81
C CYS A 78 6.73 2.46 0.32
N ARG A 79 6.32 2.25 1.57
CA ARG A 79 6.91 2.90 2.74
C ARG A 79 8.40 2.59 2.89
N ARG A 80 8.80 1.31 2.80
CA ARG A 80 10.23 0.90 2.86
C ARG A 80 11.03 1.53 1.74
N PHE A 81 10.46 1.59 0.54
CA PHE A 81 11.09 2.24 -0.61
C PHE A 81 11.33 3.73 -0.35
N ILE A 82 10.31 4.47 0.15
CA ILE A 82 10.45 5.89 0.47
C ILE A 82 11.51 6.12 1.54
N ILE A 83 11.49 5.35 2.63
CA ILE A 83 12.46 5.45 3.71
C ILE A 83 13.87 5.17 3.20
N SER A 84 14.07 4.11 2.40
CA SER A 84 15.38 3.78 1.83
C SER A 84 15.93 4.89 0.94
N ASN A 85 15.07 5.54 0.14
CA ASN A 85 15.49 6.67 -0.71
C ASN A 85 15.85 7.91 0.12
N ILE A 86 15.10 8.22 1.18
CA ILE A 86 15.40 9.34 2.07
C ILE A 86 16.74 9.11 2.77
N VAL A 87 16.95 7.93 3.35
CA VAL A 87 18.21 7.58 4.04
C VAL A 87 19.40 7.61 3.07
N GLY A 88 19.23 7.05 1.86
CA GLY A 88 20.25 7.08 0.81
C GLY A 88 20.59 8.51 0.38
N SER A 89 19.60 9.38 0.21
CA SER A 89 19.82 10.79 -0.17
C SER A 89 20.56 11.56 0.92
N ILE A 90 20.21 11.37 2.19
CA ILE A 90 20.89 12.01 3.32
C ILE A 90 22.35 11.53 3.38
N GLY A 91 22.59 10.22 3.26
CA GLY A 91 23.95 9.66 3.23
C GLY A 91 24.80 10.22 2.09
N TYR A 92 24.22 10.38 0.91
CA TYR A 92 24.89 10.96 -0.25
C TYR A 92 25.24 12.43 -0.03
N ILE A 93 24.33 13.25 0.52
CA ILE A 93 24.61 14.65 0.85
C ILE A 93 25.75 14.78 1.88
N LEU A 94 25.72 13.94 2.93
CA LEU A 94 26.79 13.92 3.93
C LEU A 94 28.13 13.54 3.32
N ALA A 95 28.18 12.56 2.43
CA ALA A 95 29.41 12.18 1.74
C ALA A 95 29.97 13.34 0.91
N ILE A 96 29.13 14.09 0.18
CA ILE A 96 29.56 15.27 -0.58
C ILE A 96 30.12 16.36 0.36
N VAL A 97 29.44 16.63 1.48
CA VAL A 97 29.93 17.61 2.46
C VAL A 97 31.29 17.22 3.03
N VAL A 98 31.48 15.94 3.34
CA VAL A 98 32.82 15.45 3.84
C VAL A 98 33.89 15.61 2.75
N LEU A 99 33.59 15.22 1.51
CA LEU A 99 34.50 15.41 0.39
C LEU A 99 34.84 16.89 0.17
N TYR A 100 33.87 17.76 0.25
CA TYR A 100 34.05 19.21 0.16
C TYR A 100 35.01 19.71 1.25
N LEU A 101 34.80 19.33 2.51
CA LEU A 101 35.64 19.77 3.63
C LEU A 101 37.08 19.25 3.52
N LEU A 102 37.29 18.03 3.03
CA LEU A 102 38.59 17.42 2.87
C LEU A 102 39.41 18.03 1.72
N PHE A 103 38.76 18.36 0.62
CA PHE A 103 39.43 18.70 -0.63
C PHE A 103 39.26 20.17 -1.06
N SER A 104 38.55 21.00 -0.28
CA SER A 104 38.31 22.42 -0.59
C SER A 104 39.59 23.25 -0.76
N LYS A 105 40.73 22.80 -0.21
CA LYS A 105 42.03 23.49 -0.32
C LYS A 105 42.81 23.13 -1.58
N SER A 106 42.40 22.13 -2.36
CA SER A 106 43.10 21.69 -3.57
C SER A 106 42.24 21.91 -4.80
N THR A 107 42.69 22.79 -5.71
CA THR A 107 41.94 23.13 -6.94
C THR A 107 41.71 21.92 -7.86
N HIS A 108 42.63 20.97 -7.89
CA HIS A 108 42.52 19.77 -8.73
C HIS A 108 41.50 18.77 -8.17
N LEU A 109 41.43 18.59 -6.87
CA LEU A 109 40.49 17.69 -6.20
C LEU A 109 39.08 18.30 -6.14
N TRP A 110 38.96 19.63 -6.19
CA TRP A 110 37.70 20.34 -6.31
C TRP A 110 36.92 19.99 -7.59
N SER A 111 37.62 19.91 -8.73
CA SER A 111 36.98 19.50 -9.99
C SER A 111 36.49 18.06 -9.95
N MET A 112 37.20 17.14 -9.29
CA MET A 112 36.77 15.77 -9.06
C MET A 112 35.48 15.69 -8.21
N THR A 113 35.38 16.53 -7.17
CA THR A 113 34.21 16.58 -6.30
C THR A 113 32.95 16.96 -7.10
N TRP A 114 33.07 17.90 -8.04
CA TRP A 114 31.98 18.26 -8.93
C TRP A 114 31.58 17.13 -9.90
N ALA A 115 32.58 16.39 -10.42
CA ALA A 115 32.29 15.24 -11.28
C ALA A 115 31.50 14.16 -10.50
N PHE A 116 31.90 13.81 -9.29
CA PHE A 116 31.15 12.86 -8.43
C PHE A 116 29.73 13.33 -8.12
N LEU A 117 29.51 14.64 -7.92
CA LEU A 117 28.20 15.20 -7.67
C LEU A 117 27.29 15.03 -8.90
N VAL A 118 27.80 15.36 -10.08
CA VAL A 118 27.05 15.22 -11.34
C VAL A 118 26.74 13.75 -11.63
N ASP A 119 27.71 12.85 -11.50
CA ASP A 119 27.52 11.41 -11.71
C ASP A 119 26.51 10.82 -10.73
N GLY A 120 26.55 11.21 -9.47
CA GLY A 120 25.59 10.78 -8.48
C GLY A 120 24.15 11.22 -8.78
N ILE A 121 23.97 12.47 -9.24
CA ILE A 121 22.67 12.97 -9.66
C ILE A 121 22.17 12.20 -10.89
N LEU A 122 23.02 11.94 -11.87
CA LEU A 122 22.67 11.18 -13.06
C LEU A 122 22.25 9.74 -12.72
N LEU A 123 23.02 9.05 -11.88
CA LEU A 123 22.69 7.71 -11.42
C LEU A 123 21.35 7.69 -10.67
N TRP A 124 21.11 8.68 -9.83
CA TRP A 124 19.84 8.79 -9.10
C TRP A 124 18.66 9.03 -10.04
N LEU A 125 18.79 9.87 -11.07
CA LEU A 125 17.78 10.08 -12.11
C LEU A 125 17.49 8.81 -12.91
N VAL A 126 18.53 8.07 -13.32
CA VAL A 126 18.40 6.78 -14.02
C VAL A 126 17.65 5.76 -13.13
N TYR A 127 17.97 5.72 -11.84
CA TYR A 127 17.28 4.87 -10.87
C TYR A 127 15.79 5.23 -10.76
N LEU A 128 15.43 6.51 -10.61
CA LEU A 128 14.04 6.97 -10.57
C LEU A 128 13.28 6.63 -11.86
N LEU A 129 13.90 6.86 -13.03
CA LEU A 129 13.32 6.49 -14.32
C LEU A 129 13.07 4.99 -14.42
N SER A 130 14.00 4.16 -13.98
CA SER A 130 13.87 2.70 -14.02
C SER A 130 12.68 2.21 -13.20
N ILE A 131 12.39 2.84 -12.05
CA ILE A 131 11.24 2.54 -11.21
C ILE A 131 9.95 3.02 -11.87
N GLY A 132 9.95 4.23 -12.42
CA GLY A 132 8.82 4.77 -13.18
C GLY A 132 8.41 3.84 -14.31
N VAL A 133 9.37 3.40 -15.12
CA VAL A 133 9.13 2.47 -16.24
C VAL A 133 8.60 1.12 -15.76
N ARG A 134 9.14 0.55 -14.67
CA ARG A 134 8.65 -0.71 -14.09
C ARG A 134 7.22 -0.59 -13.55
N SER A 135 6.90 0.53 -12.91
CA SER A 135 5.56 0.81 -12.41
C SER A 135 4.55 0.95 -13.55
N PHE A 136 4.92 1.66 -14.62
CA PHE A 136 4.09 1.86 -15.81
C PHE A 136 3.86 0.55 -16.58
N SER A 137 4.88 -0.28 -16.71
CA SER A 137 4.79 -1.60 -17.37
C SER A 137 3.84 -2.55 -16.63
N LYS A 138 3.83 -2.54 -15.28
CA LYS A 138 2.88 -3.35 -14.49
C LYS A 138 1.43 -2.87 -14.69
N LYS A 139 1.20 -1.56 -14.73
CA LYS A 139 -0.13 -0.98 -14.95
C LYS A 139 -0.66 -1.30 -16.35
N LYS A 140 0.21 -1.30 -17.37
CA LYS A 140 -0.14 -1.67 -18.74
C LYS A 140 -0.51 -3.15 -18.89
N ARG A 141 0.21 -4.06 -18.19
CA ARG A 141 -0.13 -5.50 -18.16
C ARG A 141 -1.47 -5.77 -17.47
N ALA A 142 -1.78 -5.08 -16.38
CA ALA A 142 -3.08 -5.21 -15.72
C ALA A 142 -4.22 -4.73 -16.63
N PHE A 143 -4.01 -3.65 -17.39
CA PHE A 143 -5.00 -3.11 -18.33
C PHE A 143 -5.21 -4.05 -19.54
N THR A 144 -4.16 -4.64 -20.09
CA THR A 144 -4.26 -5.62 -21.20
C THR A 144 -4.96 -6.90 -20.78
N THR A 145 -4.70 -7.43 -19.58
CA THR A 145 -5.42 -8.61 -19.06
C THR A 145 -6.91 -8.32 -18.80
N LEU A 146 -7.25 -7.13 -18.36
CA LEU A 146 -8.64 -6.72 -18.20
C LEU A 146 -9.35 -6.59 -19.56
N TYR A 147 -8.68 -6.00 -20.54
CA TYR A 147 -9.21 -5.84 -21.90
C TYR A 147 -9.51 -7.18 -22.56
N TRP A 148 -8.59 -8.16 -22.46
CA TRP A 148 -8.80 -9.51 -23.00
C TRP A 148 -9.90 -10.30 -22.26
N LYS A 149 -10.12 -10.06 -20.97
CA LYS A 149 -11.24 -10.67 -20.23
C LYS A 149 -12.59 -10.12 -20.65
N VAL A 150 -12.68 -8.84 -20.98
CA VAL A 150 -13.93 -8.17 -21.41
C VAL A 150 -14.28 -8.50 -22.87
N THR A 151 -13.27 -8.74 -23.74
CA THR A 151 -13.53 -9.09 -25.16
C THR A 151 -13.73 -10.57 -25.41
N ALA A 152 -13.54 -11.42 -24.38
CA ALA A 152 -13.77 -12.89 -24.45
C ALA A 152 -15.15 -13.32 -23.87
N LEU A 153 -15.99 -12.35 -23.47
CA LEU A 153 -17.40 -12.50 -23.11
C LEU A 153 -18.31 -12.07 -24.24
#